data_dfb8fcc1bd7c9e58ef2f5fdd5a205624
#
_entry.id   dfb8fcc1bd7c9e58ef2f5fdd5a205624
#
_cell.length_a   1.000
_cell.length_b   1.000
_cell.length_c   1.000
_cell.angle_alpha   90.00
_cell.angle_beta   90.00
_cell.angle_gamma   90.00
#
_symmetry.space_group_name_H-M   'P 1'
#
loop_
_entity.id
_entity.type
_entity.pdbx_description
1 polymer ?
#
loop_
_entity_poly.entity_id
_entity_poly.type
_entity_poly.pdbx_seq_one_letter_code
_entity_poly.pdbx_strand_id
1 'polypeptide(L)'
;MINKGTQQKENAILKSFFEQQGMTEDEVKSAISSYKAEQGKKAEEQKTAYANMQAENEQLKAQILQNNINAKATDIGLDMGVDKNAVAYLIKMADLSKVVNEKNEISEEAIKNAFEELLKNVPALKASVNSNTGFKVGADNVQQENDKTNMLRKVAGLPPLK
;
A
#
# COMPACT_ATOMS: atom_id res chain seq x y z
N MET A 1 -39.65 2.16 -3.49
CA MET A 1 -40.90 1.53 -3.94
C MET A 1 -41.47 2.37 -5.07
N ILE A 2 -41.50 1.84 -6.30
CA ILE A 2 -42.15 2.52 -7.43
C ILE A 2 -43.65 2.38 -7.20
N ASN A 3 -44.35 3.53 -7.17
CA ASN A 3 -45.78 3.57 -6.84
C ASN A 3 -46.57 2.84 -7.95
N LYS A 4 -47.52 1.93 -7.60
CA LYS A 4 -48.36 1.20 -8.54
C LYS A 4 -49.00 2.08 -9.63
N GLY A 5 -49.31 3.34 -9.31
CA GLY A 5 -49.87 4.31 -10.27
C GLY A 5 -48.84 4.77 -11.34
N THR A 6 -47.55 4.78 -11.04
CA THR A 6 -46.51 5.11 -12.01
C THR A 6 -46.30 3.99 -13.01
N GLN A 7 -46.33 2.73 -12.53
CA GLN A 7 -46.20 1.55 -13.39
C GLN A 7 -47.41 1.39 -14.35
N GLN A 8 -48.61 1.74 -13.90
CA GLN A 8 -49.81 1.69 -14.76
C GLN A 8 -49.75 2.73 -15.88
N LYS A 9 -49.26 3.96 -15.57
CA LYS A 9 -49.09 5.02 -16.56
C LYS A 9 -48.00 4.67 -17.59
N GLU A 10 -46.88 4.12 -17.12
CA GLU A 10 -45.78 3.67 -17.99
C GLU A 10 -46.27 2.53 -18.93
N ASN A 11 -46.99 1.56 -18.42
CA ASN A 11 -47.55 0.50 -19.23
C ASN A 11 -48.54 1.01 -20.29
N ALA A 12 -49.38 1.99 -19.94
CA ALA A 12 -50.32 2.58 -20.87
C ALA A 12 -49.61 3.35 -22.01
N ILE A 13 -48.56 4.06 -21.70
CA ILE A 13 -47.74 4.78 -22.68
C ILE A 13 -47.02 3.80 -23.62
N LEU A 14 -46.37 2.77 -23.06
CA LEU A 14 -45.70 1.74 -23.86
C LEU A 14 -46.69 0.98 -24.74
N LYS A 15 -47.87 0.65 -24.21
CA LYS A 15 -48.93 0.00 -24.98
C LYS A 15 -49.37 0.83 -26.19
N SER A 16 -49.67 2.11 -25.95
CA SER A 16 -50.05 3.05 -27.02
C SER A 16 -48.95 3.20 -28.07
N PHE A 17 -47.67 3.26 -27.65
CA PHE A 17 -46.54 3.36 -28.56
C PHE A 17 -46.41 2.16 -29.48
N PHE A 18 -46.47 0.93 -28.92
CA PHE A 18 -46.33 -0.28 -29.71
C PHE A 18 -47.56 -0.57 -30.59
N GLU A 19 -48.80 -0.21 -30.16
CA GLU A 19 -50.00 -0.28 -30.99
C GLU A 19 -49.93 0.61 -32.19
N GLN A 20 -49.33 1.85 -32.04
CA GLN A 20 -49.10 2.75 -33.17
C GLN A 20 -48.08 2.21 -34.18
N GLN A 21 -47.23 1.28 -33.77
CA GLN A 21 -46.29 0.58 -34.67
C GLN A 21 -46.93 -0.60 -35.40
N GLY A 22 -48.24 -0.81 -35.24
CA GLY A 22 -49.01 -1.88 -35.93
C GLY A 22 -48.85 -3.28 -35.32
N MET A 23 -48.40 -3.35 -34.07
CA MET A 23 -48.24 -4.64 -33.34
C MET A 23 -49.58 -5.18 -32.86
N THR A 24 -49.71 -6.48 -32.88
CA THR A 24 -50.86 -7.18 -32.28
C THR A 24 -50.79 -7.14 -30.75
N GLU A 25 -51.92 -7.40 -30.07
CA GLU A 25 -51.98 -7.31 -28.59
C GLU A 25 -50.97 -8.24 -27.89
N ASP A 26 -50.69 -9.42 -28.42
CA ASP A 26 -49.74 -10.37 -27.85
C ASP A 26 -48.27 -9.94 -28.11
N GLU A 27 -48.01 -9.36 -29.28
CA GLU A 27 -46.70 -8.78 -29.58
C GLU A 27 -46.41 -7.55 -28.67
N VAL A 28 -47.42 -6.73 -28.41
CA VAL A 28 -47.35 -5.58 -27.49
C VAL A 28 -47.03 -6.06 -26.06
N LYS A 29 -47.70 -7.10 -25.55
CA LYS A 29 -47.40 -7.67 -24.23
C LYS A 29 -45.96 -8.19 -24.14
N SER A 30 -45.52 -8.88 -25.17
CA SER A 30 -44.14 -9.43 -25.24
C SER A 30 -43.11 -8.30 -25.30
N ALA A 31 -43.35 -7.28 -26.14
CA ALA A 31 -42.46 -6.12 -26.27
C ALA A 31 -42.34 -5.33 -24.96
N ILE A 32 -43.46 -5.09 -24.26
CA ILE A 32 -43.45 -4.42 -22.94
C ILE A 32 -42.66 -5.25 -21.91
N SER A 33 -42.86 -6.57 -21.91
CA SER A 33 -42.13 -7.46 -20.99
C SER A 33 -40.62 -7.41 -21.26
N SER A 34 -40.21 -7.53 -22.51
CA SER A 34 -38.80 -7.46 -22.93
C SER A 34 -38.17 -6.11 -22.62
N TYR A 35 -38.87 -5.00 -22.91
CA TYR A 35 -38.43 -3.66 -22.59
C TYR A 35 -38.17 -3.49 -21.08
N LYS A 36 -39.10 -3.92 -20.25
CA LYS A 36 -38.96 -3.86 -18.79
C LYS A 36 -37.83 -4.71 -18.25
N ALA A 37 -37.68 -5.93 -18.81
CA ALA A 37 -36.58 -6.81 -18.45
C ALA A 37 -35.21 -6.16 -18.81
N GLU A 38 -35.14 -5.53 -19.99
CA GLU A 38 -33.94 -4.80 -20.40
C GLU A 38 -33.64 -3.57 -19.53
N GLN A 39 -34.68 -2.78 -19.22
CA GLN A 39 -34.52 -1.64 -18.30
C GLN A 39 -34.12 -2.10 -16.89
N GLY A 40 -34.68 -3.19 -16.41
CA GLY A 40 -34.30 -3.81 -15.14
C GLY A 40 -32.83 -4.26 -15.12
N LYS A 41 -32.36 -4.89 -16.21
CA LYS A 41 -30.94 -5.27 -16.36
C LYS A 41 -30.04 -4.06 -16.37
N LYS A 42 -30.34 -3.04 -17.17
CA LYS A 42 -29.57 -1.79 -17.23
C LYS A 42 -29.49 -1.09 -15.87
N ALA A 43 -30.60 -1.05 -15.13
CA ALA A 43 -30.64 -0.46 -13.79
C ALA A 43 -29.76 -1.23 -12.79
N GLU A 44 -29.77 -2.56 -12.86
CA GLU A 44 -28.94 -3.40 -11.99
C GLU A 44 -27.46 -3.31 -12.36
N GLU A 45 -27.14 -3.28 -13.66
CA GLU A 45 -25.77 -3.06 -14.14
C GLU A 45 -25.22 -1.70 -13.68
N GLN A 46 -26.02 -0.63 -13.81
CA GLN A 46 -25.64 0.70 -13.31
C GLN A 46 -25.41 0.72 -11.80
N LYS A 47 -26.29 0.06 -11.05
CA LYS A 47 -26.17 -0.04 -9.59
C LYS A 47 -24.90 -0.79 -9.19
N THR A 48 -24.63 -1.91 -9.87
CA THR A 48 -23.42 -2.69 -9.65
C THR A 48 -22.17 -1.92 -10.02
N ALA A 49 -22.16 -1.22 -11.17
CA ALA A 49 -21.07 -0.38 -11.59
C ALA A 49 -20.79 0.75 -10.59
N TYR A 50 -21.84 1.39 -10.07
CA TYR A 50 -21.71 2.43 -9.05
C TYR A 50 -21.14 1.88 -7.73
N ALA A 51 -21.62 0.73 -7.28
CA ALA A 51 -21.10 0.09 -6.07
C ALA A 51 -19.62 -0.32 -6.22
N ASN A 52 -19.24 -0.86 -7.38
CA ASN A 52 -17.86 -1.21 -7.67
C ASN A 52 -16.96 0.04 -7.69
N MET A 53 -17.41 1.13 -8.31
CA MET A 53 -16.68 2.39 -8.34
C MET A 53 -16.51 2.99 -6.94
N GLN A 54 -17.51 2.89 -6.08
CA GLN A 54 -17.37 3.32 -4.68
C GLN A 54 -16.34 2.47 -3.94
N ALA A 55 -16.41 1.14 -4.06
CA ALA A 55 -15.45 0.24 -3.41
C ALA A 55 -14.01 0.51 -3.89
N GLU A 56 -13.81 0.71 -5.20
CA GLU A 56 -12.51 1.07 -5.78
C GLU A 56 -11.99 2.42 -5.25
N ASN A 57 -12.88 3.43 -5.16
CA ASN A 57 -12.51 4.72 -4.58
C ASN A 57 -12.07 4.61 -3.12
N GLU A 58 -12.76 3.82 -2.31
CA GLU A 58 -12.37 3.59 -0.92
C GLU A 58 -11.03 2.86 -0.82
N GLN A 59 -10.83 1.86 -1.67
CA GLN A 59 -9.56 1.13 -1.73
C GLN A 59 -8.40 2.03 -2.15
N LEU A 60 -8.60 2.87 -3.18
CA LEU A 60 -7.58 3.83 -3.62
C LEU A 60 -7.25 4.86 -2.53
N LYS A 61 -8.26 5.37 -1.83
CA LYS A 61 -8.04 6.29 -0.69
C LYS A 61 -7.23 5.63 0.42
N ALA A 62 -7.53 4.38 0.74
CA ALA A 62 -6.78 3.62 1.74
C ALA A 62 -5.33 3.39 1.30
N GLN A 63 -5.08 3.07 0.03
CA GLN A 63 -3.73 2.91 -0.53
C GLN A 63 -2.95 4.23 -0.49
N ILE A 64 -3.56 5.34 -0.89
CA ILE A 64 -2.94 6.67 -0.83
C ILE A 64 -2.55 7.01 0.62
N LEU A 65 -3.46 6.80 1.56
CA LEU A 65 -3.19 7.05 2.98
C LEU A 65 -2.02 6.18 3.48
N GLN A 66 -2.01 4.90 3.15
CA GLN A 66 -0.92 3.99 3.53
C GLN A 66 0.42 4.41 2.92
N ASN A 67 0.43 4.81 1.66
CA ASN A 67 1.64 5.31 1.00
C ASN A 67 2.15 6.59 1.67
N ASN A 68 1.26 7.50 2.04
CA ASN A 68 1.61 8.73 2.74
C ASN A 68 2.17 8.45 4.14
N ILE A 69 1.58 7.48 4.87
CA ILE A 69 2.12 7.03 6.16
C ILE A 69 3.53 6.47 5.97
N ASN A 70 3.74 5.59 5.00
CA ASN A 70 5.03 4.98 4.73
C ASN A 70 6.10 6.03 4.33
N ALA A 71 5.72 7.02 3.51
CA ALA A 71 6.62 8.10 3.13
C ALA A 71 7.04 8.94 4.34
N LYS A 72 6.07 9.43 5.13
CA LYS A 72 6.37 10.19 6.36
C LYS A 72 7.15 9.38 7.38
N ALA A 73 6.81 8.12 7.55
CA ALA A 73 7.52 7.21 8.44
C ALA A 73 8.97 6.97 7.97
N THR A 74 9.19 6.92 6.66
CA THR A 74 10.55 6.81 6.09
C THR A 74 11.37 8.05 6.43
N ASP A 75 10.84 9.23 6.20
CA ASP A 75 11.52 10.49 6.48
C ASP A 75 11.84 10.61 7.98
N ILE A 76 10.86 10.35 8.84
CA ILE A 76 11.05 10.38 10.31
C ILE A 76 12.09 9.33 10.76
N GLY A 77 12.05 8.12 10.20
CA GLY A 77 13.02 7.09 10.55
C GLY A 77 14.47 7.50 10.20
N LEU A 78 14.67 8.12 9.05
CA LEU A 78 15.97 8.65 8.63
C LEU A 78 16.43 9.80 9.55
N ASP A 79 15.53 10.72 9.88
CA ASP A 79 15.80 11.85 10.79
C ASP A 79 16.17 11.38 12.21
N MET A 80 15.62 10.25 12.64
CA MET A 80 15.96 9.61 13.92
C MET A 80 17.28 8.82 13.87
N GLY A 81 18.00 8.84 12.74
CA GLY A 81 19.28 8.17 12.56
C GLY A 81 19.16 6.66 12.36
N VAL A 82 18.03 6.17 11.86
CA VAL A 82 17.90 4.77 11.45
C VAL A 82 18.62 4.55 10.13
N ASP A 83 19.32 3.41 10.00
CA ASP A 83 19.96 3.04 8.74
C ASP A 83 18.93 2.93 7.61
N LYS A 84 19.27 3.46 6.44
CA LYS A 84 18.39 3.49 5.28
C LYS A 84 17.81 2.10 4.91
N ASN A 85 18.63 1.06 5.07
CA ASN A 85 18.19 -0.30 4.78
C ASN A 85 17.31 -0.90 5.90
N ALA A 86 17.42 -0.36 7.10
CA ALA A 86 16.65 -0.78 8.27
C ALA A 86 15.29 -0.05 8.39
N VAL A 87 15.12 1.12 7.76
CA VAL A 87 13.88 1.91 7.84
C VAL A 87 12.65 1.11 7.41
N ALA A 88 12.74 0.36 6.33
CA ALA A 88 11.63 -0.47 5.84
C ALA A 88 11.24 -1.56 6.87
N TYR A 89 12.21 -2.07 7.64
CA TYR A 89 12.00 -3.02 8.73
C TYR A 89 11.33 -2.34 9.92
N LEU A 90 11.80 -1.15 10.28
CA LEU A 90 11.24 -0.33 11.34
C LEU A 90 9.75 -0.06 11.10
N ILE A 91 9.38 0.36 9.89
CA ILE A 91 7.99 0.65 9.49
C ILE A 91 7.11 -0.61 9.61
N LYS A 92 7.64 -1.79 9.25
CA LYS A 92 6.88 -3.05 9.33
C LYS A 92 6.68 -3.54 10.77
N MET A 93 7.61 -3.24 11.67
CA MET A 93 7.59 -3.70 13.06
C MET A 93 6.90 -2.72 14.00
N ALA A 94 6.86 -1.43 13.66
CA ALA A 94 6.22 -0.41 14.47
C ALA A 94 4.69 -0.51 14.37
N ASP A 95 4.01 -0.30 15.48
CA ASP A 95 2.55 -0.17 15.49
C ASP A 95 2.14 1.22 15.01
N LEU A 96 1.81 1.31 13.75
CA LEU A 96 1.35 2.54 13.10
C LEU A 96 -0.19 2.64 13.04
N SER A 97 -0.93 1.81 13.77
CA SER A 97 -2.40 1.79 13.75
C SER A 97 -3.05 3.08 14.25
N LYS A 98 -2.35 3.82 15.12
CA LYS A 98 -2.84 5.05 15.78
C LYS A 98 -2.24 6.34 15.23
N VAL A 99 -1.52 6.26 14.10
CA VAL A 99 -0.85 7.44 13.53
C VAL A 99 -1.77 8.34 12.71
N VAL A 100 -3.02 7.92 12.51
CA VAL A 100 -4.04 8.68 11.77
C VAL A 100 -5.13 9.11 12.73
N ASN A 101 -5.48 10.39 12.71
CA ASN A 101 -6.58 10.93 13.50
C ASN A 101 -7.93 10.73 12.78
N GLU A 102 -9.04 11.10 13.46
CA GLU A 102 -10.40 11.02 12.92
C GLU A 102 -10.61 11.86 11.64
N LYS A 103 -9.73 12.82 11.37
CA LYS A 103 -9.75 13.67 10.17
C LYS A 103 -8.88 13.11 9.03
N ASN A 104 -8.36 11.89 9.15
CA ASN A 104 -7.40 11.29 8.23
C ASN A 104 -6.07 12.06 8.11
N GLU A 105 -5.69 12.84 9.12
CA GLU A 105 -4.39 13.51 9.17
C GLU A 105 -3.37 12.61 9.87
N ILE A 106 -2.17 12.56 9.30
CA ILE A 106 -1.09 11.71 9.80
C ILE A 106 -0.33 12.48 10.89
N SER A 107 -0.29 11.93 12.10
CA SER A 107 0.46 12.46 13.23
C SER A 107 1.92 12.01 13.18
N GLU A 108 2.82 12.94 12.89
CA GLU A 108 4.27 12.70 12.89
C GLU A 108 4.79 12.37 14.30
N GLU A 109 4.19 12.97 15.31
CA GLU A 109 4.52 12.69 16.72
C GLU A 109 4.15 11.25 17.10
N ALA A 110 2.99 10.74 16.65
CA ALA A 110 2.61 9.36 16.89
C ALA A 110 3.55 8.37 16.19
N ILE A 111 4.02 8.68 14.98
CA ILE A 111 5.02 7.87 14.27
C ILE A 111 6.34 7.88 15.05
N LYS A 112 6.80 9.05 15.49
CA LYS A 112 8.02 9.19 16.29
C LYS A 112 7.96 8.33 17.56
N ASN A 113 6.87 8.43 18.30
CA ASN A 113 6.68 7.68 19.53
C ASN A 113 6.70 6.17 19.29
N ALA A 114 6.02 5.70 18.23
CA ALA A 114 6.03 4.28 17.85
C ALA A 114 7.45 3.80 17.49
N PHE A 115 8.23 4.61 16.81
CA PHE A 115 9.61 4.31 16.44
C PHE A 115 10.54 4.35 17.66
N GLU A 116 10.38 5.32 18.56
CA GLU A 116 11.17 5.37 19.79
C GLU A 116 10.95 4.14 20.68
N GLU A 117 9.71 3.70 20.81
CA GLU A 117 9.39 2.50 21.57
C GLU A 117 10.04 1.26 20.96
N LEU A 118 9.97 1.11 19.63
CA LEU A 118 10.60 0.01 18.95
C LEU A 118 12.13 0.06 19.03
N LEU A 119 12.74 1.22 18.88
CA LEU A 119 14.18 1.41 18.92
C LEU A 119 14.77 1.24 20.33
N LYS A 120 13.97 1.37 21.40
CA LYS A 120 14.36 0.97 22.76
C LYS A 120 14.52 -0.55 22.85
N ASN A 121 13.63 -1.28 22.18
CA ASN A 121 13.64 -2.75 22.20
C ASN A 121 14.66 -3.35 21.22
N VAL A 122 14.92 -2.65 20.10
CA VAL A 122 15.81 -3.10 19.02
C VAL A 122 16.80 -1.99 18.64
N PRO A 123 17.76 -1.66 19.52
CA PRO A 123 18.72 -0.56 19.27
C PRO A 123 19.64 -0.80 18.06
N ALA A 124 19.77 -2.05 17.63
CA ALA A 124 20.56 -2.41 16.44
C ALA A 124 20.05 -1.82 15.11
N LEU A 125 18.80 -1.32 15.07
CA LEU A 125 18.22 -0.64 13.90
C LEU A 125 18.72 0.81 13.75
N LYS A 126 19.30 1.41 14.79
CA LYS A 126 19.95 2.71 14.66
C LYS A 126 21.25 2.54 13.87
N ALA A 127 21.51 3.45 12.94
CA ALA A 127 22.80 3.50 12.29
C ALA A 127 23.87 3.61 13.38
N SER A 128 24.81 2.68 13.42
CA SER A 128 25.94 2.82 14.34
C SER A 128 26.71 4.05 13.90
N VAL A 129 26.77 5.06 14.76
CA VAL A 129 27.51 6.32 14.55
C VAL A 129 29.01 6.07 14.30
N ASN A 130 29.45 4.84 14.48
CA ASN A 130 30.79 4.34 14.22
C ASN A 130 30.92 3.50 12.94
N SER A 131 30.10 3.75 11.92
CA SER A 131 30.32 3.09 10.63
C SER A 131 31.47 3.73 9.80
N ASN A 132 32.58 4.01 10.46
CA ASN A 132 33.89 3.98 9.81
C ASN A 132 34.44 2.52 9.79
N THR A 133 33.62 1.54 10.15
CA THR A 133 33.79 0.14 9.79
C THR A 133 33.15 -0.09 8.41
N GLY A 134 33.68 0.56 7.40
CA GLY A 134 33.77 -0.14 6.13
C GLY A 134 34.31 -1.52 6.50
N PHE A 135 33.59 -2.57 6.11
CA PHE A 135 34.05 -3.95 6.24
C PHE A 135 35.45 -3.99 5.61
N LYS A 136 36.48 -3.84 6.46
CA LYS A 136 37.87 -3.98 6.08
C LYS A 136 38.07 -5.47 5.86
N VAL A 137 37.60 -5.97 4.70
CA VAL A 137 38.08 -7.23 4.17
C VAL A 137 39.57 -7.04 3.96
N GLY A 138 40.36 -7.55 4.87
CA GLY A 138 41.80 -7.72 4.68
C GLY A 138 42.76 -6.73 5.35
N ALA A 139 42.29 -5.77 6.19
CA ALA A 139 43.27 -4.83 6.81
C ALA A 139 43.86 -5.32 8.14
N ASP A 140 43.26 -6.26 8.81
CA ASP A 140 43.80 -6.76 10.10
C ASP A 140 44.71 -8.01 9.93
N ASN A 141 44.80 -8.57 8.73
CA ASN A 141 45.66 -9.72 8.47
C ASN A 141 47.08 -9.34 8.00
N VAL A 142 47.32 -8.10 7.59
CA VAL A 142 48.63 -7.70 7.05
C VAL A 142 49.70 -7.69 8.13
N GLN A 143 49.34 -7.28 9.36
CA GLN A 143 50.29 -7.29 10.46
C GLN A 143 50.61 -8.71 10.91
N GLN A 144 49.61 -9.60 11.00
CA GLN A 144 49.82 -10.99 11.39
C GLN A 144 50.50 -11.81 10.30
N GLU A 145 50.28 -11.54 9.03
CA GLU A 145 51.02 -12.16 7.92
C GLU A 145 52.44 -11.67 7.85
N ASN A 146 52.68 -10.38 8.07
CA ASN A 146 54.04 -9.84 8.13
C ASN A 146 54.82 -10.43 9.29
N ASP A 147 54.22 -10.64 10.47
CA ASP A 147 54.89 -11.22 11.61
C ASP A 147 55.20 -12.69 11.36
N LYS A 148 54.30 -13.49 10.80
CA LYS A 148 54.57 -14.86 10.37
C LYS A 148 55.63 -14.93 9.29
N THR A 149 55.59 -14.07 8.30
CA THR A 149 56.54 -14.02 7.20
C THR A 149 57.92 -13.58 7.72
N ASN A 150 58.00 -12.63 8.63
CA ASN A 150 59.24 -12.19 9.25
C ASN A 150 59.82 -13.30 10.15
N MET A 151 59.01 -14.10 10.85
CA MET A 151 59.45 -15.24 11.62
C MET A 151 60.04 -16.36 10.72
N LEU A 152 59.42 -16.64 9.60
CA LEU A 152 59.93 -17.58 8.60
C LEU A 152 61.23 -17.08 7.95
N ARG A 153 61.32 -15.78 7.65
CA ARG A 153 62.55 -15.15 7.11
C ARG A 153 63.70 -15.21 8.11
N LYS A 154 63.42 -15.01 9.39
CA LYS A 154 64.41 -15.12 10.47
C LYS A 154 64.95 -16.54 10.56
N VAL A 155 64.12 -17.56 10.46
CA VAL A 155 64.53 -18.97 10.42
C VAL A 155 65.38 -19.28 9.17
N ALA A 156 65.10 -18.64 8.04
CA ALA A 156 65.83 -18.79 6.79
C ALA A 156 67.06 -17.88 6.70
N GLY A 157 67.43 -17.12 7.75
CA GLY A 157 68.59 -16.21 7.77
C GLY A 157 68.41 -14.98 6.91
N LEU A 158 67.18 -14.59 6.54
CA LEU A 158 66.90 -13.43 5.70
C LEU A 158 66.47 -12.21 6.54
N PRO A 159 66.77 -10.98 6.10
CA PRO A 159 66.34 -9.77 6.81
C PRO A 159 64.82 -9.62 6.81
N PRO A 160 64.19 -8.99 7.87
CA PRO A 160 62.78 -8.76 7.96
C PRO A 160 62.27 -7.83 6.84
N LEU A 161 61.00 -7.97 6.47
CA LEU A 161 60.30 -7.03 5.59
C LEU A 161 60.04 -5.74 6.37
N LYS A 162 60.20 -4.61 5.68
CA LYS A 162 59.92 -3.28 6.25
C LYS A 162 58.40 -2.98 6.16
#